data_b26b78e46774a4d5dd4fe2dc1a025f6a
#
_entry.id   b26b78e46774a4d5dd4fe2dc1a025f6a
#
_cell.length_a   1.000
_cell.length_b   1.000
_cell.length_c   1.000
_cell.angle_alpha   90.00
_cell.angle_beta   90.00
_cell.angle_gamma   90.00
#
_symmetry.space_group_name_H-M   'P 1'
#
loop_
_entity.id
_entity.type
_entity.pdbx_description
1 polymer ?
#
loop_
_entity_poly.entity_id
_entity_poly.type
_entity_poly.pdbx_seq_one_letter_code
_entity_poly.pdbx_strand_id
1 'polypeptide(L)'
;EQKELASDYASNLSLFLGDGLLQNVDEWTGNSIPSLGDVTFTDGGTPVVYYNQLDERYASQPYGTDNIGGYGCGPTAMAIVVSSLTDDMVDPVEMAKWSYDNGYWCKSSGSYHALIPAAAEEWGLPVSGCTTSEPQRILDALADGKLVVAIMSEGHFTSSGHFIVLRGVKDGQIMVADPASYKRSGQLWDLSIILNEASRRAAAGGPFWIIG
;
A
#
# COMPACT_ATOMS: atom_id res chain seq x y z
N GLU A 1 7.32 17.42 4.24
CA GLU A 1 6.59 16.16 4.45
C GLU A 1 5.11 16.26 4.08
N GLN A 2 4.35 17.21 4.66
CA GLN A 2 2.91 17.33 4.38
C GLN A 2 2.57 17.68 2.93
N LYS A 3 3.39 18.53 2.28
CA LYS A 3 3.19 18.88 0.87
C LYS A 3 3.55 17.75 -0.08
N GLU A 4 4.48 16.91 0.30
CA GLU A 4 4.89 15.75 -0.48
C GLU A 4 3.82 14.68 -0.47
N LEU A 5 3.23 14.44 0.69
CA LEU A 5 2.11 13.51 0.83
C LEU A 5 0.87 13.97 0.07
N ALA A 6 0.60 15.28 0.04
CA ALA A 6 -0.55 15.82 -0.67
C ALA A 6 -0.48 15.63 -2.19
N SER A 7 0.72 15.76 -2.77
CA SER A 7 0.90 15.49 -4.20
C SER A 7 0.80 14.01 -4.52
N ASP A 8 1.18 13.17 -3.57
CA ASP A 8 1.23 11.72 -3.74
C ASP A 8 -0.14 11.04 -3.73
N TYR A 9 -1.16 11.68 -3.22
CA TYR A 9 -2.49 11.08 -3.05
C TYR A 9 -3.51 11.41 -4.12
N ALA A 10 -3.44 12.63 -4.68
CA ALA A 10 -4.34 13.05 -5.74
C ALA A 10 -4.31 12.12 -6.96
N SER A 11 -3.27 11.37 -7.11
CA SER A 11 -3.07 10.53 -8.28
C SER A 11 -3.34 9.06 -8.10
N ASN A 12 -3.57 8.57 -6.90
CA ASN A 12 -4.19 7.25 -6.76
C ASN A 12 -5.53 7.21 -7.48
N LEU A 13 -6.28 8.31 -7.42
CA LEU A 13 -7.51 8.49 -8.18
C LEU A 13 -7.28 8.44 -9.68
N SER A 14 -6.22 9.04 -10.21
CA SER A 14 -5.98 9.06 -11.65
C SER A 14 -5.49 7.73 -12.21
N LEU A 15 -4.79 6.92 -11.43
CA LEU A 15 -4.47 5.54 -11.82
C LEU A 15 -5.70 4.65 -11.90
N PHE A 16 -6.65 4.91 -11.04
CA PHE A 16 -7.96 4.27 -11.09
C PHE A 16 -8.69 4.59 -12.36
N LEU A 17 -8.59 5.82 -12.80
CA LEU A 17 -9.17 6.28 -14.06
C LEU A 17 -8.50 5.66 -15.26
N GLY A 18 -7.17 5.46 -15.19
CA GLY A 18 -6.42 4.74 -16.21
C GLY A 18 -6.86 3.29 -16.39
N ASP A 19 -7.35 2.66 -15.34
CA ASP A 19 -7.92 1.32 -15.38
C ASP A 19 -9.42 1.31 -15.79
N GLY A 20 -9.98 2.47 -16.12
CA GLY A 20 -11.38 2.58 -16.58
C GLY A 20 -12.44 2.43 -15.49
N LEU A 21 -12.03 2.47 -14.21
CA LEU A 21 -12.92 2.23 -13.08
C LEU A 21 -13.56 3.48 -12.51
N LEU A 22 -12.98 4.66 -12.76
CA LEU A 22 -13.53 5.95 -12.35
C LEU A 22 -13.50 6.92 -13.53
N GLN A 23 -14.53 7.75 -13.65
CA GLN A 23 -14.66 8.67 -14.76
C GLN A 23 -14.41 10.15 -14.38
N ASN A 24 -14.13 10.45 -13.13
CA ASN A 24 -13.95 11.83 -12.68
C ASN A 24 -12.87 11.94 -11.60
N VAL A 25 -11.81 12.71 -11.89
CA VAL A 25 -10.59 12.81 -11.07
C VAL A 25 -10.75 13.75 -9.88
N ASP A 26 -11.61 14.76 -10.03
CA ASP A 26 -11.67 15.87 -9.08
C ASP A 26 -12.51 15.56 -7.84
N GLU A 27 -13.31 14.53 -7.90
CA GLU A 27 -14.13 14.08 -6.79
C GLU A 27 -14.19 12.55 -6.80
N TRP A 28 -13.62 11.92 -5.77
CA TRP A 28 -14.00 10.54 -5.52
C TRP A 28 -15.48 10.55 -5.09
N THR A 29 -16.35 10.20 -6.02
CA THR A 29 -17.81 10.30 -5.91
C THR A 29 -18.44 9.17 -5.10
N GLY A 30 -17.62 8.38 -4.39
CA GLY A 30 -18.10 7.19 -3.71
C GLY A 30 -18.22 5.97 -4.62
N ASN A 31 -17.67 6.02 -5.83
CA ASN A 31 -17.64 4.85 -6.70
C ASN A 31 -16.68 3.81 -6.13
N SER A 32 -17.25 2.76 -5.59
CA SER A 32 -16.54 1.58 -5.13
C SER A 32 -16.58 0.50 -6.21
N ILE A 33 -15.69 -0.49 -6.07
CA ILE A 33 -15.79 -1.72 -6.84
C ILE A 33 -16.63 -2.74 -6.06
N PRO A 34 -17.33 -3.66 -6.75
CA PRO A 34 -17.97 -4.78 -6.06
C PRO A 34 -16.99 -5.53 -5.19
N SER A 35 -17.45 -6.03 -4.03
CA SER A 35 -16.60 -6.80 -3.14
C SER A 35 -16.06 -8.04 -3.86
N LEU A 36 -14.75 -8.24 -3.77
CA LEU A 36 -14.08 -9.46 -4.23
C LEU A 36 -14.26 -10.63 -3.24
N GLY A 37 -14.93 -10.38 -2.10
CA GLY A 37 -14.95 -11.32 -0.98
C GLY A 37 -13.59 -11.37 -0.28
N ASP A 38 -13.35 -12.43 0.47
CA ASP A 38 -12.08 -12.64 1.12
C ASP A 38 -11.09 -13.27 0.12
N VAL A 39 -10.03 -12.51 -0.17
CA VAL A 39 -9.01 -12.92 -1.12
C VAL A 39 -7.69 -13.17 -0.38
N THR A 40 -7.08 -14.32 -0.62
CA THR A 40 -5.73 -14.63 -0.15
C THR A 40 -4.88 -15.05 -1.35
N PHE A 41 -3.78 -14.36 -1.56
CA PHE A 41 -2.79 -14.76 -2.56
C PHE A 41 -1.95 -15.90 -2.01
N THR A 42 -1.90 -17.01 -2.73
CA THR A 42 -1.14 -18.23 -2.35
C THR A 42 -0.09 -18.60 -3.38
N ASP A 43 0.13 -17.78 -4.38
CA ASP A 43 1.04 -18.03 -5.50
C ASP A 43 2.48 -17.55 -5.22
N GLY A 44 2.73 -16.91 -4.07
CA GLY A 44 4.06 -16.59 -3.56
C GLY A 44 4.49 -17.50 -2.42
N GLY A 45 5.68 -17.27 -1.85
CA GLY A 45 6.20 -18.05 -0.73
C GLY A 45 5.43 -17.83 0.58
N THR A 46 4.80 -16.68 0.74
CA THR A 46 4.01 -16.29 1.91
C THR A 46 2.55 -16.12 1.49
N PRO A 47 1.59 -16.75 2.18
CA PRO A 47 0.18 -16.42 1.96
C PRO A 47 -0.10 -14.97 2.34
N VAL A 48 -0.77 -14.22 1.48
CA VAL A 48 -1.04 -12.81 1.68
C VAL A 48 -2.54 -12.53 1.64
N VAL A 49 -3.08 -12.08 2.75
CA VAL A 49 -4.46 -11.59 2.85
C VAL A 49 -4.55 -10.27 2.10
N TYR A 50 -5.38 -10.23 1.06
CA TYR A 50 -5.52 -9.07 0.21
C TYR A 50 -6.72 -8.22 0.60
N TYR A 51 -6.50 -6.92 0.69
CA TYR A 51 -7.55 -5.91 0.80
C TYR A 51 -7.41 -4.89 -0.32
N ASN A 52 -8.55 -4.44 -0.86
CA ASN A 52 -8.60 -3.36 -1.83
C ASN A 52 -9.33 -2.17 -1.20
N GLN A 53 -8.69 -1.00 -1.18
CA GLN A 53 -9.28 0.22 -0.59
C GLN A 53 -10.58 0.65 -1.27
N LEU A 54 -10.82 0.21 -2.48
CA LEU A 54 -12.02 0.56 -3.25
C LEU A 54 -13.13 -0.45 -3.16
N ASP A 55 -12.88 -1.59 -2.55
CA ASP A 55 -13.92 -2.55 -2.22
C ASP A 55 -15.09 -1.84 -1.54
N GLU A 56 -16.32 -2.12 -2.00
CA GLU A 56 -17.54 -1.47 -1.50
C GLU A 56 -17.73 -1.61 0.02
N ARG A 57 -17.09 -2.60 0.64
CA ARG A 57 -17.09 -2.77 2.09
C ARG A 57 -16.29 -1.68 2.82
N TYR A 58 -15.32 -1.07 2.16
CA TYR A 58 -14.33 -0.18 2.80
C TYR A 58 -14.31 1.23 2.21
N ALA A 59 -14.57 1.37 0.92
CA ALA A 59 -14.26 2.59 0.17
C ALA A 59 -14.90 3.86 0.73
N SER A 60 -16.16 3.81 1.16
CA SER A 60 -16.88 4.96 1.73
C SER A 60 -16.71 5.11 3.24
N GLN A 61 -16.00 4.20 3.89
CA GLN A 61 -15.72 4.29 5.32
C GLN A 61 -14.72 5.42 5.61
N PRO A 62 -14.79 6.02 6.81
CA PRO A 62 -13.99 7.19 7.13
C PRO A 62 -12.50 6.88 7.29
N TYR A 63 -11.68 7.82 6.84
CA TYR A 63 -10.30 7.97 7.24
C TYR A 63 -10.11 9.42 7.67
N GLY A 64 -10.23 9.70 8.95
CA GLY A 64 -10.42 11.04 9.45
C GLY A 64 -11.71 11.65 8.88
N THR A 65 -11.62 12.82 8.28
CA THR A 65 -12.72 13.44 7.53
C THR A 65 -12.68 13.09 6.02
N ASP A 66 -11.68 12.33 5.60
CA ASP A 66 -11.60 11.76 4.26
C ASP A 66 -12.24 10.36 4.24
N ASN A 67 -12.05 9.62 3.16
CA ASN A 67 -12.52 8.25 3.04
C ASN A 67 -11.40 7.30 2.59
N ILE A 68 -11.59 6.02 2.87
CA ILE A 68 -10.60 4.99 2.55
C ILE A 68 -10.39 4.86 1.05
N GLY A 69 -11.45 4.91 0.26
CA GLY A 69 -11.38 4.77 -1.19
C GLY A 69 -10.45 5.77 -1.84
N GLY A 70 -10.50 7.02 -1.39
CA GLY A 70 -9.66 8.09 -1.93
C GLY A 70 -8.28 8.20 -1.27
N TYR A 71 -8.16 7.89 0.03
CA TYR A 71 -6.99 8.26 0.83
C TYR A 71 -6.39 7.14 1.68
N GLY A 72 -6.92 5.93 1.58
CA GLY A 72 -6.61 4.83 2.50
C GLY A 72 -5.57 3.83 2.03
N CYS A 73 -4.69 4.15 1.07
CA CYS A 73 -3.70 3.17 0.61
C CYS A 73 -2.69 2.79 1.69
N GLY A 74 -2.28 3.72 2.54
CA GLY A 74 -1.39 3.44 3.66
C GLY A 74 -2.00 2.45 4.65
N PRO A 75 -3.17 2.76 5.24
CA PRO A 75 -3.86 1.81 6.11
C PRO A 75 -4.19 0.48 5.44
N THR A 76 -4.60 0.49 4.18
CA THR A 76 -4.91 -0.77 3.46
C THR A 76 -3.65 -1.61 3.26
N ALA A 77 -2.52 -1.01 2.90
CA ALA A 77 -1.24 -1.72 2.81
C ALA A 77 -0.86 -2.35 4.16
N MET A 78 -1.00 -1.62 5.26
CA MET A 78 -0.68 -2.17 6.58
C MET A 78 -1.70 -3.19 7.08
N ALA A 79 -2.96 -3.07 6.69
CA ALA A 79 -3.96 -4.11 6.92
C ALA A 79 -3.55 -5.43 6.23
N ILE A 80 -3.07 -5.36 4.99
CA ILE A 80 -2.53 -6.50 4.25
C ILE A 80 -1.35 -7.12 5.02
N VAL A 81 -0.39 -6.31 5.42
CA VAL A 81 0.83 -6.78 6.09
C VAL A 81 0.52 -7.44 7.44
N VAL A 82 -0.23 -6.75 8.29
CA VAL A 82 -0.55 -7.25 9.64
C VAL A 82 -1.40 -8.51 9.57
N SER A 83 -2.44 -8.52 8.75
CA SER A 83 -3.31 -9.70 8.60
C SER A 83 -2.58 -10.89 7.98
N SER A 84 -1.53 -10.66 7.20
CA SER A 84 -0.74 -11.72 6.57
C SER A 84 0.35 -12.28 7.48
N LEU A 85 0.98 -11.45 8.30
CA LEU A 85 2.16 -11.82 9.10
C LEU A 85 1.86 -12.09 10.58
N THR A 86 0.63 -11.83 11.03
CA THR A 86 0.21 -12.09 12.41
C THR A 86 -1.07 -12.91 12.42
N ASP A 87 -1.49 -13.34 13.62
CA ASP A 87 -2.79 -14.00 13.81
C ASP A 87 -3.96 -13.02 13.90
N ASP A 88 -3.67 -11.72 13.90
CA ASP A 88 -4.71 -10.68 13.94
C ASP A 88 -5.24 -10.39 12.55
N MET A 89 -6.56 -10.43 12.40
CA MET A 89 -7.22 -10.00 11.17
C MET A 89 -7.64 -8.54 11.33
N VAL A 90 -6.85 -7.65 10.73
CA VAL A 90 -7.07 -6.21 10.79
C VAL A 90 -7.45 -5.74 9.39
N ASP A 91 -8.68 -5.30 9.21
CA ASP A 91 -9.16 -4.79 7.92
C ASP A 91 -8.79 -3.31 7.71
N PRO A 92 -9.01 -2.77 6.49
CA PRO A 92 -8.71 -1.37 6.21
C PRO A 92 -9.43 -0.36 7.10
N VAL A 93 -10.66 -0.66 7.54
CA VAL A 93 -11.44 0.24 8.42
C VAL A 93 -10.79 0.34 9.80
N GLU A 94 -10.44 -0.79 10.37
CA GLU A 94 -9.78 -0.85 11.67
C GLU A 94 -8.40 -0.19 11.63
N MET A 95 -7.62 -0.45 10.60
CA MET A 95 -6.31 0.15 10.42
C MET A 95 -6.39 1.66 10.19
N ALA A 96 -7.36 2.12 9.40
CA ALA A 96 -7.57 3.56 9.18
C ALA A 96 -7.95 4.28 10.48
N LYS A 97 -8.79 3.66 11.31
CA LYS A 97 -9.13 4.20 12.62
C LYS A 97 -7.90 4.29 13.52
N TRP A 98 -7.11 3.24 13.59
CA TRP A 98 -5.88 3.22 14.38
C TRP A 98 -4.90 4.31 13.91
N SER A 99 -4.71 4.43 12.60
CA SER A 99 -3.86 5.45 12.00
C SER A 99 -4.31 6.87 12.37
N TYR A 100 -5.59 7.14 12.24
CA TYR A 100 -6.19 8.42 12.63
C TYR A 100 -6.01 8.71 14.12
N ASP A 101 -6.35 7.75 14.97
CA ASP A 101 -6.29 7.91 16.43
C ASP A 101 -4.85 8.15 16.93
N ASN A 102 -3.85 7.71 16.17
CA ASN A 102 -2.43 7.84 16.53
C ASN A 102 -1.69 8.94 15.76
N GLY A 103 -2.41 9.77 15.01
CA GLY A 103 -1.84 10.97 14.38
C GLY A 103 -1.14 10.75 13.05
N TYR A 104 -1.38 9.63 12.37
CA TYR A 104 -0.76 9.32 11.08
C TYR A 104 -1.58 9.74 9.87
N TRP A 105 -2.79 10.21 10.07
CA TRP A 105 -3.63 10.75 9.01
C TRP A 105 -3.28 12.20 8.70
N CYS A 106 -3.17 12.51 7.42
CA CYS A 106 -2.97 13.86 6.91
C CYS A 106 -4.20 14.24 6.05
N LYS A 107 -4.93 15.27 6.48
CA LYS A 107 -6.17 15.70 5.81
C LYS A 107 -5.95 15.95 4.32
N SER A 108 -6.81 15.39 3.50
CA SER A 108 -6.81 15.49 2.03
C SER A 108 -5.49 15.03 1.37
N SER A 109 -4.72 14.23 2.09
CA SER A 109 -3.38 13.78 1.64
C SER A 109 -3.08 12.32 1.99
N GLY A 110 -3.87 11.71 2.85
CA GLY A 110 -3.72 10.31 3.25
C GLY A 110 -2.90 10.08 4.50
N SER A 111 -1.79 9.40 4.42
CA SER A 111 -1.00 9.01 5.60
C SER A 111 0.41 9.58 5.56
N TYR A 112 0.93 9.93 6.75
CA TYR A 112 2.37 10.12 6.91
C TYR A 112 3.12 8.81 6.68
N HIS A 113 4.31 8.87 6.12
CA HIS A 113 5.15 7.68 5.90
C HIS A 113 5.47 6.95 7.20
N ALA A 114 5.52 7.67 8.32
CA ALA A 114 5.73 7.10 9.65
C ALA A 114 4.66 6.10 10.08
N LEU A 115 3.49 6.09 9.45
CA LEU A 115 2.47 5.06 9.66
C LEU A 115 3.05 3.65 9.49
N ILE A 116 3.90 3.46 8.48
CA ILE A 116 4.36 2.12 8.11
C ILE A 116 5.18 1.47 9.23
N PRO A 117 6.29 2.07 9.70
CA PRO A 117 7.02 1.48 10.81
C PRO A 117 6.22 1.48 12.11
N ALA A 118 5.39 2.49 12.37
CA ALA A 118 4.60 2.56 13.60
C ALA A 118 3.56 1.44 13.68
N ALA A 119 2.84 1.15 12.61
CA ALA A 119 1.88 0.05 12.59
C ALA A 119 2.57 -1.31 12.71
N ALA A 120 3.70 -1.51 12.05
CA ALA A 120 4.47 -2.73 12.20
C ALA A 120 4.87 -2.96 13.67
N GLU A 121 5.38 -1.94 14.35
CA GLU A 121 5.75 -2.01 15.77
C GLU A 121 4.55 -2.28 16.67
N GLU A 122 3.41 -1.64 16.42
CA GLU A 122 2.18 -1.84 17.20
C GLU A 122 1.74 -3.30 17.21
N TRP A 123 1.84 -3.98 16.09
CA TRP A 123 1.47 -5.40 15.98
C TRP A 123 2.65 -6.35 16.17
N GLY A 124 3.76 -5.87 16.74
CA GLY A 124 4.89 -6.71 17.14
C GLY A 124 5.73 -7.23 15.98
N LEU A 125 5.67 -6.58 14.81
CA LEU A 125 6.43 -6.97 13.64
C LEU A 125 7.77 -6.21 13.58
N PRO A 126 8.90 -6.91 13.44
CA PRO A 126 10.17 -6.25 13.14
C PRO A 126 10.08 -5.46 11.85
N VAL A 127 10.63 -4.27 11.83
CA VAL A 127 10.63 -3.40 10.67
C VAL A 127 11.98 -2.70 10.51
N SER A 128 12.48 -2.65 9.29
CA SER A 128 13.69 -1.91 8.95
C SER A 128 13.53 -1.17 7.63
N GLY A 129 14.05 0.07 7.58
CA GLY A 129 14.10 0.86 6.36
C GLY A 129 15.10 0.30 5.35
N CYS A 130 14.83 0.52 4.07
CA CYS A 130 15.67 0.08 2.98
C CYS A 130 15.63 1.10 1.85
N THR A 131 16.76 1.33 1.21
CA THR A 131 16.89 2.29 0.11
C THR A 131 16.98 1.60 -1.24
N THR A 132 16.87 2.39 -2.31
CA THR A 132 17.02 1.90 -3.69
C THR A 132 18.41 1.41 -4.03
N SER A 133 19.41 1.73 -3.20
CA SER A 133 20.78 1.24 -3.34
C SER A 133 21.01 -0.14 -2.72
N GLU A 134 19.99 -0.71 -2.13
CA GLU A 134 20.06 -1.99 -1.41
C GLU A 134 19.08 -3.04 -1.98
N PRO A 135 19.04 -3.26 -3.31
CA PRO A 135 18.02 -4.13 -3.93
C PRO A 135 18.11 -5.58 -3.45
N GLN A 136 19.30 -6.06 -3.09
CA GLN A 136 19.46 -7.43 -2.61
C GLN A 136 18.76 -7.65 -1.27
N ARG A 137 18.68 -6.63 -0.41
CA ARG A 137 17.92 -6.73 0.85
C ARG A 137 16.44 -6.99 0.61
N ILE A 138 15.87 -6.41 -0.45
CA ILE A 138 14.47 -6.64 -0.83
C ILE A 138 14.29 -8.10 -1.25
N LEU A 139 15.15 -8.60 -2.14
CA LEU A 139 15.07 -9.97 -2.62
C LEU A 139 15.26 -10.99 -1.50
N ASP A 140 16.23 -10.76 -0.62
CA ASP A 140 16.49 -11.64 0.52
C ASP A 140 15.31 -11.65 1.50
N ALA A 141 14.70 -10.49 1.76
CA ALA A 141 13.53 -10.39 2.62
C ALA A 141 12.34 -11.19 2.07
N LEU A 142 12.06 -11.04 0.78
CA LEU A 142 10.98 -11.77 0.13
C LEU A 142 11.25 -13.28 0.12
N ALA A 143 12.48 -13.69 -0.08
CA ALA A 143 12.88 -15.10 -0.01
C ALA A 143 12.71 -15.69 1.41
N ASP A 144 12.88 -14.86 2.44
CA ASP A 144 12.68 -15.25 3.84
C ASP A 144 11.20 -15.22 4.29
N GLY A 145 10.28 -14.93 3.38
CA GLY A 145 8.85 -14.86 3.70
C GLY A 145 8.40 -13.57 4.33
N LYS A 146 9.25 -12.54 4.34
CA LYS A 146 8.89 -11.19 4.80
C LYS A 146 8.13 -10.44 3.72
N LEU A 147 7.47 -9.37 4.11
CA LEU A 147 6.81 -8.44 3.19
C LEU A 147 7.55 -7.10 3.18
N VAL A 148 7.45 -6.39 2.07
CA VAL A 148 8.07 -5.08 1.92
C VAL A 148 7.01 -4.07 1.51
N VAL A 149 6.84 -3.01 2.28
CA VAL A 149 5.99 -1.88 1.87
C VAL A 149 6.86 -0.89 1.12
N ALA A 150 6.37 -0.41 0.00
CA ALA A 150 7.04 0.59 -0.83
C ALA A 150 6.16 1.82 -0.99
N ILE A 151 6.74 3.00 -0.85
CA ILE A 151 6.12 4.26 -1.28
C ILE A 151 6.60 4.60 -2.68
N MET A 152 5.65 4.59 -3.62
CA MET A 152 5.91 4.82 -5.04
C MET A 152 5.62 6.26 -5.42
N SER A 153 6.37 6.78 -6.37
CA SER A 153 6.13 8.05 -7.04
C SER A 153 5.59 7.80 -8.46
N GLU A 154 5.48 8.85 -9.26
CA GLU A 154 4.95 8.78 -10.62
C GLU A 154 5.54 7.64 -11.45
N GLY A 155 4.67 6.84 -12.04
CA GLY A 155 5.05 5.70 -12.85
C GLY A 155 3.90 4.71 -13.06
N HIS A 156 4.21 3.43 -13.06
CA HIS A 156 3.25 2.35 -13.33
C HIS A 156 2.19 2.18 -12.22
N PHE A 157 2.50 2.59 -11.00
CA PHE A 157 1.63 2.35 -9.83
C PHE A 157 0.82 3.57 -9.43
N THR A 158 1.26 4.75 -9.81
CA THR A 158 0.62 6.01 -9.43
C THR A 158 1.06 7.13 -10.37
N SER A 159 0.28 8.19 -10.47
CA SER A 159 0.71 9.43 -11.11
C SER A 159 1.34 10.43 -10.13
N SER A 160 1.31 10.19 -8.82
CA SER A 160 2.05 10.98 -7.83
C SER A 160 2.56 10.20 -6.62
N GLY A 161 1.73 9.41 -5.93
CA GLY A 161 2.18 8.66 -4.76
C GLY A 161 1.22 7.55 -4.35
N HIS A 162 1.79 6.40 -3.95
CA HIS A 162 1.01 5.23 -3.60
C HIS A 162 1.83 4.25 -2.77
N PHE A 163 1.24 3.72 -1.72
CA PHE A 163 1.83 2.59 -1.01
C PHE A 163 1.41 1.28 -1.67
N ILE A 164 2.38 0.42 -1.93
CA ILE A 164 2.16 -0.95 -2.38
C ILE A 164 2.88 -1.93 -1.46
N VAL A 165 2.48 -3.19 -1.50
CA VAL A 165 3.15 -4.28 -0.77
C VAL A 165 3.84 -5.18 -1.78
N LEU A 166 5.14 -5.41 -1.59
CA LEU A 166 5.90 -6.42 -2.32
C LEU A 166 5.74 -7.73 -1.55
N ARG A 167 5.28 -8.79 -2.21
CA ARG A 167 4.84 -10.02 -1.54
C ARG A 167 5.58 -11.29 -1.94
N GLY A 168 6.47 -11.22 -2.92
CA GLY A 168 7.21 -12.39 -3.37
C GLY A 168 7.96 -12.16 -4.67
N VAL A 169 8.71 -13.18 -5.06
CA VAL A 169 9.45 -13.24 -6.32
C VAL A 169 8.99 -14.46 -7.10
N LYS A 170 8.72 -14.30 -8.37
CA LYS A 170 8.36 -15.37 -9.29
C LYS A 170 9.03 -15.13 -10.63
N ASP A 171 9.73 -16.13 -11.15
CA ASP A 171 10.44 -16.04 -12.43
C ASP A 171 11.38 -14.81 -12.50
N GLY A 172 12.02 -14.46 -11.37
CA GLY A 172 12.93 -13.32 -11.27
C GLY A 172 12.25 -11.95 -11.21
N GLN A 173 10.92 -11.90 -11.19
CA GLN A 173 10.13 -10.68 -11.11
C GLN A 173 9.38 -10.57 -9.78
N ILE A 174 8.97 -9.36 -9.45
CA ILE A 174 8.30 -9.04 -8.18
C ILE A 174 6.79 -9.23 -8.31
N MET A 175 6.23 -9.91 -7.33
CA MET A 175 4.79 -10.01 -7.11
C MET A 175 4.38 -8.94 -6.11
N VAL A 176 3.29 -8.23 -6.39
CA VAL A 176 2.79 -7.16 -5.53
C VAL A 176 1.39 -7.47 -4.99
N ALA A 177 1.02 -6.82 -3.91
CA ALA A 177 -0.34 -6.63 -3.46
C ALA A 177 -0.59 -5.12 -3.45
N ASP A 178 -1.31 -4.65 -4.45
CA ASP A 178 -1.59 -3.23 -4.63
C ASP A 178 -2.95 -2.89 -4.00
N PRO A 179 -2.99 -2.04 -2.97
CA PRO A 179 -4.24 -1.69 -2.30
C PRO A 179 -5.32 -1.08 -3.20
N ALA A 180 -4.95 -0.57 -4.37
CA ALA A 180 -5.88 0.10 -5.28
C ALA A 180 -6.14 -0.68 -6.57
N SER A 181 -5.43 -1.80 -6.82
CA SER A 181 -5.56 -2.51 -8.10
C SER A 181 -5.34 -4.02 -7.95
N TYR A 182 -6.41 -4.75 -8.05
CA TYR A 182 -6.36 -6.23 -8.16
C TYR A 182 -5.63 -6.65 -9.43
N LYS A 183 -5.83 -5.93 -10.53
CA LYS A 183 -5.16 -6.19 -11.80
C LYS A 183 -3.64 -6.10 -11.69
N ARG A 184 -3.10 -5.02 -11.11
CA ARG A 184 -1.66 -4.87 -10.90
C ARG A 184 -1.12 -5.94 -9.94
N SER A 185 -1.92 -6.38 -8.99
CA SER A 185 -1.55 -7.45 -8.05
C SER A 185 -1.43 -8.82 -8.71
N GLY A 186 -2.04 -9.03 -9.87
CA GLY A 186 -1.92 -10.24 -10.67
C GLY A 186 -0.80 -10.20 -11.72
N GLN A 187 -0.05 -9.11 -11.81
CA GLN A 187 1.04 -8.93 -12.77
C GLN A 187 2.40 -9.16 -12.09
N LEU A 188 3.38 -9.53 -12.89
CA LEU A 188 4.78 -9.60 -12.48
C LEU A 188 5.50 -8.31 -12.88
N TRP A 189 6.37 -7.81 -12.01
CA TRP A 189 7.05 -6.53 -12.17
C TRP A 189 8.56 -6.70 -12.10
N ASP A 190 9.29 -6.10 -13.04
CA ASP A 190 10.73 -6.02 -12.92
C ASP A 190 11.11 -5.20 -11.68
N LEU A 191 12.07 -5.69 -10.91
CA LEU A 191 12.56 -4.96 -9.74
C LEU A 191 13.05 -3.56 -10.12
N SER A 192 13.64 -3.40 -11.30
CA SER A 192 14.11 -2.10 -11.80
C SER A 192 12.99 -1.06 -11.90
N ILE A 193 11.79 -1.45 -12.28
CA ILE A 193 10.63 -0.56 -12.30
C ILE A 193 10.33 -0.05 -10.89
N ILE A 194 10.28 -0.94 -9.93
CA ILE A 194 10.01 -0.60 -8.53
C ILE A 194 11.11 0.31 -7.97
N LEU A 195 12.38 -0.02 -8.22
CA LEU A 195 13.50 0.80 -7.75
C LEU A 195 13.50 2.19 -8.39
N ASN A 196 13.20 2.29 -9.68
CA ASN A 196 13.21 3.56 -10.40
C ASN A 196 12.02 4.45 -10.06
N GLU A 197 10.88 3.85 -9.72
CA GLU A 197 9.64 4.57 -9.43
C GLU A 197 9.40 4.78 -7.93
N ALA A 198 10.23 4.21 -7.07
CA ALA A 198 10.17 4.47 -5.63
C ALA A 198 10.37 5.96 -5.32
N SER A 199 9.64 6.48 -4.33
CA SER A 199 9.73 7.88 -3.96
C SER A 199 11.15 8.25 -3.52
N ARG A 200 11.70 9.31 -4.11
CA ARG A 200 13.00 9.86 -3.73
C ARG A 200 12.92 10.79 -2.52
N ARG A 201 11.73 11.07 -2.04
CA ARG A 201 11.43 11.96 -0.93
C ARG A 201 10.83 11.22 0.26
N ALA A 202 11.04 9.91 0.30
CA ALA A 202 10.49 9.09 1.38
C ALA A 202 11.06 9.49 2.73
N ALA A 203 10.17 9.59 3.71
CA ALA A 203 10.51 9.83 5.10
C ALA A 203 10.48 8.51 5.90
N ALA A 204 10.77 8.60 7.20
CA ALA A 204 10.61 7.51 8.16
C ALA A 204 11.37 6.22 7.78
N GLY A 205 12.49 6.35 7.10
CA GLY A 205 13.34 5.22 6.71
C GLY A 205 13.00 4.58 5.37
N GLY A 206 11.98 5.09 4.65
CA GLY A 206 11.63 4.61 3.32
C GLY A 206 12.70 4.90 2.25
N PRO A 207 12.43 4.58 0.99
CA PRO A 207 11.11 4.27 0.39
C PRO A 207 10.61 2.84 0.59
N PHE A 208 11.42 1.95 1.12
CA PHE A 208 11.04 0.59 1.42
C PHE A 208 11.12 0.31 2.91
N TRP A 209 10.17 -0.48 3.41
CA TRP A 209 10.17 -0.99 4.79
C TRP A 209 10.04 -2.51 4.74
N ILE A 210 11.07 -3.18 5.22
CA ILE A 210 11.11 -4.64 5.32
C ILE A 210 10.44 -5.03 6.64
N ILE A 211 9.40 -5.85 6.58
CA ILE A 211 8.55 -6.19 7.72
C ILE A 211 8.44 -7.71 7.87
N GLY A 212 8.69 -8.15 9.08
CA GLY A 212 8.61 -9.57 9.41
C GLY A 212 9.89 -10.20 9.91
#